data_2e59f2b44901e29611dc77cda9174215
#
_entry.id   2e59f2b44901e29611dc77cda9174215
#
_cell.length_a   1.000
_cell.length_b   1.000
_cell.length_c   1.000
_cell.angle_alpha   90.00
_cell.angle_beta   90.00
_cell.angle_gamma   90.00
#
_symmetry.space_group_name_H-M   'P 1'
#
loop_
_entity.id
_entity.type
_entity.pdbx_description
1 polymer ?
#
loop_
_entity_poly.entity_id
_entity_poly.type
_entity_poly.pdbx_seq_one_letter_code
_entity_poly.pdbx_strand_id
1 'polypeptide(L)'
;MPLIAMLLDRAAQLCGDAAKRKSSIPRAVFAWDGELVHIVLTSGSDLLLVNTYPAREAVTALYFLLSASAACGVKLGDVEWYHYGALAKDLRDELGRQGKKIHQL
;
A
#
# COMPACT_ATOMS: atom_id res chain seq x y z
N MET A 1 2.08 -18.43 -7.56
CA MET A 1 1.05 -17.37 -7.66
C MET A 1 1.75 -16.01 -7.73
N PRO A 2 1.38 -15.14 -8.67
CA PRO A 2 1.98 -13.82 -8.75
C PRO A 2 1.74 -13.01 -7.45
N LEU A 3 2.74 -12.24 -7.03
CA LEU A 3 2.66 -11.43 -5.83
C LEU A 3 1.48 -10.44 -5.87
N ILE A 4 1.22 -9.85 -7.04
CA ILE A 4 0.12 -8.88 -7.19
C ILE A 4 -1.24 -9.54 -6.93
N ALA A 5 -1.43 -10.81 -7.30
CA ALA A 5 -2.66 -11.53 -7.02
C ALA A 5 -2.86 -11.74 -5.52
N MET A 6 -1.79 -11.99 -4.77
CA MET A 6 -1.84 -12.13 -3.31
C MET A 6 -2.18 -10.80 -2.66
N LEU A 7 -1.64 -9.69 -3.17
CA LEU A 7 -1.97 -8.34 -2.68
C LEU A 7 -3.43 -8.01 -2.94
N LEU A 8 -3.95 -8.35 -4.13
CA LEU A 8 -5.36 -8.14 -4.47
C LEU A 8 -6.27 -8.92 -3.53
N ASP A 9 -5.92 -10.15 -3.20
CA ASP A 9 -6.68 -10.99 -2.29
C ASP A 9 -6.75 -10.38 -0.89
N ARG A 10 -5.61 -9.90 -0.37
CA ARG A 10 -5.56 -9.22 0.93
C ARG A 10 -6.32 -7.90 0.90
N ALA A 11 -6.20 -7.13 -0.17
CA ALA A 11 -6.96 -5.89 -0.32
C ALA A 11 -8.46 -6.15 -0.36
N ALA A 12 -8.90 -7.22 -1.02
CA ALA A 12 -10.31 -7.62 -1.04
C ALA A 12 -10.83 -7.92 0.36
N GLN A 13 -10.03 -8.58 1.21
CA GLN A 13 -10.39 -8.83 2.60
C GLN A 13 -10.56 -7.53 3.38
N LEU A 14 -9.66 -6.58 3.19
CA LEU A 14 -9.75 -5.25 3.83
C LEU A 14 -10.99 -4.48 3.35
N CYS A 15 -11.32 -4.57 2.06
CA CYS A 15 -12.53 -3.96 1.50
C CYS A 15 -13.80 -4.57 2.13
N GLY A 16 -13.82 -5.89 2.29
CA GLY A 16 -14.93 -6.58 2.94
C GLY A 16 -15.12 -6.13 4.38
N ASP A 17 -14.04 -6.02 5.14
CA ASP A 17 -14.07 -5.54 6.51
C ASP A 17 -14.52 -4.08 6.58
N ALA A 18 -14.03 -3.23 5.66
CA ALA A 18 -14.43 -1.83 5.59
C ALA A 18 -15.92 -1.69 5.30
N ALA A 19 -16.48 -2.51 4.41
CA ALA A 19 -17.90 -2.51 4.09
C ALA A 19 -18.74 -2.88 5.32
N LYS A 20 -18.31 -3.88 6.09
CA LYS A 20 -18.99 -4.27 7.34
C LYS A 20 -18.97 -3.17 8.38
N ARG A 21 -17.88 -2.43 8.47
CA ARG A 21 -17.69 -1.33 9.43
C ARG A 21 -18.20 0.01 8.91
N LYS A 22 -18.66 0.06 7.67
CA LYS A 22 -19.03 1.30 6.97
C LYS A 22 -17.89 2.33 7.00
N SER A 23 -16.66 1.85 6.90
CA SER A 23 -15.47 2.68 6.91
C SER A 23 -15.14 3.14 5.50
N SER A 24 -14.74 4.41 5.35
CA SER A 24 -14.25 4.98 4.09
C SER A 24 -12.77 5.33 4.15
N ILE A 25 -12.05 4.82 5.16
CA ILE A 25 -10.62 5.10 5.33
C ILE A 25 -9.84 4.52 4.14
N PRO A 26 -8.98 5.33 3.48
CA PRO A 26 -8.14 4.80 2.42
C PRO A 26 -7.07 3.87 2.98
N ARG A 27 -6.85 2.74 2.30
CA ARG A 27 -5.88 1.74 2.69
C ARG A 27 -4.99 1.39 1.51
N ALA A 28 -3.69 1.32 1.76
CA ALA A 28 -2.71 0.90 0.78
C ALA A 28 -2.07 -0.41 1.21
N VAL A 29 -2.21 -1.44 0.38
CA VAL A 29 -1.53 -2.73 0.56
C VAL A 29 -0.39 -2.76 -0.44
N PHE A 30 0.84 -2.94 0.04
CA PHE A 30 1.99 -2.92 -0.84
C PHE A 30 2.99 -4.02 -0.49
N ALA A 31 3.84 -4.32 -1.46
CA ALA A 31 4.98 -5.22 -1.29
C ALA A 31 6.12 -4.75 -2.18
N TRP A 32 7.34 -4.87 -1.68
CA TRP A 32 8.56 -4.51 -2.40
C TRP A 32 9.57 -5.64 -2.28
N ASP A 33 10.05 -6.13 -3.43
CA ASP A 33 11.02 -7.22 -3.49
C ASP A 33 12.45 -6.77 -3.76
N GLY A 34 12.69 -5.45 -3.78
CA GLY A 34 13.98 -4.85 -4.11
C GLY A 34 14.15 -4.50 -5.59
N GLU A 35 13.23 -4.90 -6.44
CA GLU A 35 13.23 -4.58 -7.87
C GLU A 35 11.91 -3.94 -8.31
N LEU A 36 10.79 -4.45 -7.81
CA LEU A 36 9.45 -3.97 -8.14
C LEU A 36 8.69 -3.67 -6.86
N VAL A 37 7.97 -2.57 -6.85
CA VAL A 37 7.01 -2.25 -5.80
C VAL A 37 5.60 -2.42 -6.37
N HIS A 38 4.79 -3.21 -5.66
CA HIS A 38 3.39 -3.46 -6.01
C HIS A 38 2.51 -2.71 -5.02
N ILE A 39 1.46 -2.07 -5.50
CA ILE A 39 0.52 -1.35 -4.65
C ILE A 39 -0.92 -1.65 -5.06
N VAL A 40 -1.77 -1.86 -4.06
CA VAL A 40 -3.22 -1.90 -4.21
C VAL A 40 -3.78 -0.85 -3.27
N LEU A 41 -4.48 0.13 -3.80
CA LEU A 41 -5.05 1.23 -3.03
C LEU A 41 -6.57 1.13 -3.03
N THR A 42 -7.15 1.20 -1.85
CA THR A 42 -8.61 1.12 -1.66
C THR A 42 -9.11 2.29 -0.84
N SER A 43 -10.39 2.61 -0.97
CA SER A 43 -11.08 3.57 -0.11
C SER A 43 -12.44 2.97 0.24
N GLY A 44 -12.63 2.63 1.52
CA GLY A 44 -13.81 1.88 1.93
C GLY A 44 -13.84 0.53 1.21
N SER A 45 -14.91 0.26 0.47
CA SER A 45 -15.06 -0.94 -0.34
C SER A 45 -14.65 -0.76 -1.80
N ASP A 46 -14.17 0.42 -2.18
CA ASP A 46 -13.81 0.75 -3.56
C ASP A 46 -12.34 0.49 -3.83
N LEU A 47 -12.04 -0.15 -4.96
CA LEU A 47 -10.68 -0.32 -5.45
C LEU A 47 -10.32 0.90 -6.28
N LEU A 48 -9.28 1.65 -5.85
CA LEU A 48 -8.86 2.88 -6.53
C LEU A 48 -7.72 2.65 -7.51
N LEU A 49 -6.76 1.79 -7.16
CA LEU A 49 -5.55 1.60 -7.96
C LEU A 49 -4.95 0.23 -7.71
N VAL A 50 -4.50 -0.41 -8.78
CA VAL A 50 -3.62 -1.58 -8.75
C VAL A 50 -2.50 -1.31 -9.73
N ASN A 51 -1.26 -1.27 -9.28
CA ASN A 51 -0.13 -1.02 -10.18
C ASN A 51 1.17 -1.62 -9.63
N THR A 52 2.16 -1.71 -10.52
CA THR A 52 3.50 -2.17 -10.22
C THR A 52 4.48 -1.20 -10.84
N TYR A 53 5.50 -0.80 -10.09
CA TYR A 53 6.51 0.16 -10.53
C TYR A 53 7.91 -0.41 -10.31
N PRO A 54 8.87 -0.11 -11.19
CA PRO A 54 10.26 -0.49 -10.97
C PRO A 54 10.87 0.38 -9.85
N ALA A 55 11.43 -0.27 -8.84
CA ALA A 55 12.07 0.41 -7.72
C ALA A 55 13.17 -0.48 -7.15
N ARG A 56 14.42 -0.08 -7.33
CA ARG A 56 15.59 -0.81 -6.81
C ARG A 56 16.11 -0.24 -5.49
N GLU A 57 15.62 0.95 -5.11
CA GLU A 57 16.02 1.62 -3.89
C GLU A 57 14.78 1.97 -3.06
N ALA A 58 14.95 2.03 -1.75
CA ALA A 58 13.85 2.33 -0.83
C ALA A 58 13.23 3.69 -1.11
N VAL A 59 14.03 4.70 -1.41
CA VAL A 59 13.53 6.05 -1.70
C VAL A 59 12.68 6.07 -2.97
N THR A 60 13.03 5.26 -3.97
CA THR A 60 12.26 5.14 -5.21
C THR A 60 10.94 4.43 -4.95
N ALA A 61 10.95 3.35 -4.16
CA ALA A 61 9.74 2.65 -3.76
C ALA A 61 8.80 3.59 -3.01
N LEU A 62 9.33 4.36 -2.05
CA LEU A 62 8.56 5.36 -1.32
C LEU A 62 7.94 6.40 -2.25
N TYR A 63 8.72 6.91 -3.19
CA TYR A 63 8.24 7.89 -4.17
C TYR A 63 7.01 7.37 -4.91
N PHE A 64 7.05 6.14 -5.41
CA PHE A 64 5.91 5.56 -6.13
C PHE A 64 4.71 5.32 -5.23
N LEU A 65 4.92 4.86 -3.99
CA LEU A 65 3.83 4.66 -3.04
C LEU A 65 3.10 5.98 -2.75
N LEU A 66 3.84 7.04 -2.49
CA LEU A 66 3.24 8.35 -2.20
C LEU A 66 2.61 8.97 -3.44
N SER A 67 3.26 8.86 -4.60
CA SER A 67 2.74 9.41 -5.86
C SER A 67 1.45 8.71 -6.30
N ALA A 68 1.38 7.39 -6.15
CA ALA A 68 0.17 6.63 -6.48
C ALA A 68 -1.01 7.07 -5.61
N SER A 69 -0.77 7.25 -4.31
CA SER A 69 -1.80 7.71 -3.38
C SER A 69 -2.27 9.13 -3.71
N ALA A 70 -1.34 10.02 -4.00
CA ALA A 70 -1.67 11.40 -4.39
C ALA A 70 -2.46 11.45 -5.70
N ALA A 71 -2.10 10.61 -6.68
CA ALA A 71 -2.80 10.54 -7.96
C ALA A 71 -4.26 10.09 -7.82
N CYS A 72 -4.57 9.32 -6.79
CA CYS A 72 -5.95 8.89 -6.49
C CYS A 72 -6.74 9.94 -5.70
N GLY A 73 -6.14 11.08 -5.37
CA GLY A 73 -6.81 12.15 -4.65
C GLY A 73 -7.01 11.92 -3.17
N VAL A 74 -6.35 10.91 -2.59
CA VAL A 74 -6.43 10.65 -1.15
C VAL A 74 -5.38 11.45 -0.40
N LYS A 75 -5.70 11.87 0.82
CA LYS A 75 -4.76 12.56 1.69
C LYS A 75 -3.78 11.55 2.26
N LEU A 76 -2.49 11.79 2.07
CA LEU A 76 -1.45 10.86 2.50
C LEU A 76 -1.48 10.59 4.00
N GLY A 77 -1.83 11.59 4.82
CA GLY A 77 -1.94 11.43 6.26
C GLY A 77 -3.09 10.53 6.70
N ASP A 78 -4.09 10.34 5.85
CA ASP A 78 -5.27 9.54 6.16
C ASP A 78 -5.14 8.09 5.71
N VAL A 79 -4.10 7.74 4.94
CA VAL A 79 -3.91 6.39 4.41
C VAL A 79 -3.39 5.46 5.49
N GLU A 80 -4.06 4.32 5.67
CA GLU A 80 -3.53 3.22 6.46
C GLU A 80 -2.66 2.34 5.56
N TRP A 81 -1.42 2.09 5.96
CA TRP A 81 -0.44 1.34 5.18
C TRP A 81 -0.31 -0.08 5.68
N TYR A 82 -0.41 -1.04 4.77
CA TYR A 82 -0.27 -2.47 5.06
C TYR A 82 0.80 -3.06 4.17
N HIS A 83 1.74 -3.78 4.76
CA HIS A 83 2.82 -4.44 4.04
C HIS A 83 2.58 -5.95 4.00
N TYR A 84 2.67 -6.54 2.80
CA TYR A 84 2.60 -7.98 2.61
C TYR A 84 4.01 -8.56 2.50
N GLY A 85 4.30 -9.57 3.31
CA GLY A 85 5.60 -10.22 3.34
C GLY A 85 6.62 -9.49 4.22
N ALA A 86 7.90 -9.78 4.03
CA ALA A 86 8.98 -9.15 4.79
C ALA A 86 9.18 -7.70 4.33
N LEU A 87 9.22 -6.78 5.27
CA LEU A 87 9.46 -5.37 4.98
C LEU A 87 10.94 -5.07 5.09
N ALA A 88 11.54 -4.59 4.01
CA ALA A 88 12.94 -4.17 4.00
C ALA A 88 13.14 -3.01 4.98
N LYS A 89 14.22 -3.09 5.76
CA LYS A 89 14.52 -2.08 6.78
C LYS A 89 14.61 -0.68 6.19
N ASP A 90 15.23 -0.53 5.03
CA ASP A 90 15.42 0.78 4.38
C ASP A 90 14.08 1.44 4.07
N LEU A 91 13.13 0.67 3.53
CA LEU A 91 11.81 1.20 3.23
C LEU A 91 11.01 1.49 4.50
N ARG A 92 11.15 0.64 5.51
CA ARG A 92 10.51 0.87 6.82
C ARG A 92 11.00 2.19 7.43
N ASP A 93 12.31 2.44 7.39
CA ASP A 93 12.91 3.66 7.93
C ASP A 93 12.41 4.89 7.17
N GLU A 94 12.33 4.82 5.84
CA GLU A 94 11.83 5.92 5.02
C GLU A 94 10.36 6.24 5.30
N LEU A 95 9.52 5.21 5.41
CA LEU A 95 8.11 5.40 5.75
C LEU A 95 7.95 5.96 7.17
N GLY A 96 8.79 5.51 8.11
CA GLY A 96 8.81 6.03 9.46
C GLY A 96 9.16 7.51 9.54
N ARG A 97 10.09 7.97 8.70
CA ARG A 97 10.44 9.40 8.60
C ARG A 97 9.28 10.26 8.12
N GLN A 98 8.38 9.66 7.31
CA GLN A 98 7.17 10.34 6.83
C GLN A 98 6.03 10.28 7.84
N GLY A 99 6.25 9.73 9.03
CA GLY A 99 5.23 9.60 10.06
C GLY A 99 4.16 8.55 9.75
N LYS A 100 4.44 7.61 8.86
CA LYS A 100 3.48 6.59 8.45
C LYS A 100 3.53 5.40 9.41
N LYS A 101 2.35 4.94 9.83
CA LYS A 101 2.22 3.68 10.57
C LYS A 101 2.01 2.56 9.55
N ILE A 102 2.76 1.47 9.71
CA ILE A 102 2.72 0.33 8.81
C ILE A 102 2.24 -0.89 9.57
N HIS A 103 1.23 -1.54 9.04
CA HIS A 103 0.70 -2.78 9.58
C HIS A 103 1.23 -3.95 8.75
N GLN A 104 1.66 -5.02 9.41
CA GLN A 104 2.11 -6.23 8.74
C GLN A 104 0.92 -7.14 8.46
N LEU A 105 0.81 -7.59 7.23
CA LEU A 105 -0.19 -8.60 6.84
C LEU A 105 0.38 -10.01 6.90
#